data_4a33e442498279f4173e6505a6f18c29
#
_entry.id   4a33e442498279f4173e6505a6f18c29
#
_cell.length_a   1.000
_cell.length_b   1.000
_cell.length_c   1.000
_cell.angle_alpha   90.00
_cell.angle_beta   90.00
_cell.angle_gamma   90.00
#
_symmetry.space_group_name_H-M   'P 1'
#
loop_
_entity.id
_entity.type
_entity.pdbx_description
1 polymer ?
#
loop_
_entity_poly.entity_id
_entity_poly.type
_entity_poly.pdbx_seq_one_letter_code
_entity_poly.pdbx_strand_id
1 'polypeptide(L)'
;MVICHSSGPGPGLAPSLVIAAGGGRDLAWPHQRVAAELLARSGGRSVQRLFHGGARGADAAIARAAHQLGWPALALPAAWERHGRAAGPIRNRELLQLAIAEAMAHTSALASTSVLVLAFPGGPGTASLVQLARRMASRAPVPLAVVEVSPSAGLWAVPAASACF
;
A
#
# COMPACT_ATOMS: atom_id res chain seq x y z
N MET A 1 3.85 -3.25 52.66
CA MET A 1 3.33 -3.92 51.47
C MET A 1 3.14 -2.83 50.40
N VAL A 2 4.15 -2.64 49.57
CA VAL A 2 4.17 -1.57 48.55
C VAL A 2 3.64 -2.14 47.27
N ILE A 3 2.47 -1.68 46.82
CA ILE A 3 1.87 -2.06 45.55
C ILE A 3 2.55 -1.20 44.47
N CYS A 4 3.52 -1.76 43.75
CA CYS A 4 4.04 -1.17 42.55
C CYS A 4 2.95 -1.16 41.48
N HIS A 5 2.32 -0.01 41.28
CA HIS A 5 1.54 0.24 40.08
C HIS A 5 2.52 0.43 38.90
N SER A 6 2.71 -0.62 38.15
CA SER A 6 3.34 -0.57 36.83
C SER A 6 2.42 0.23 35.91
N SER A 7 2.67 1.53 35.79
CA SER A 7 2.08 2.37 34.75
C SER A 7 2.68 1.92 33.42
N GLY A 8 2.00 0.99 32.77
CA GLY A 8 2.27 0.71 31.36
C GLY A 8 2.10 1.98 30.53
N PRO A 9 2.82 2.14 29.43
CA PRO A 9 2.62 3.27 28.54
C PRO A 9 1.14 3.33 28.15
N GLY A 10 0.52 4.48 28.36
CA GLY A 10 -0.87 4.73 27.96
C GLY A 10 -1.06 4.39 26.49
N PRO A 11 -2.30 4.18 26.02
CA PRO A 11 -2.56 3.85 24.61
C PRO A 11 -2.15 5.02 23.73
N GLY A 12 -0.86 5.13 23.42
CA GLY A 12 -0.38 5.94 22.32
C GLY A 12 -1.04 5.39 21.08
N LEU A 13 -1.75 6.24 20.35
CA LEU A 13 -2.35 5.87 19.07
C LEU A 13 -1.27 5.20 18.22
N ALA A 14 -1.48 3.92 17.88
CA ALA A 14 -0.52 3.15 17.10
C ALA A 14 -0.25 3.86 15.76
N PRO A 15 1.00 3.85 15.27
CA PRO A 15 1.33 4.47 13.98
C PRO A 15 0.47 3.86 12.88
N SER A 16 -0.11 4.70 12.05
CA SER A 16 -0.98 4.28 10.96
C SER A 16 -0.32 4.44 9.59
N LEU A 17 -0.95 3.90 8.57
CA LEU A 17 -0.38 3.75 7.24
C LEU A 17 -1.40 4.12 6.16
N VAL A 18 -0.94 4.88 5.17
CA VAL A 18 -1.61 5.02 3.88
C VAL A 18 -0.78 4.28 2.84
N ILE A 19 -1.41 3.45 2.02
CA ILE A 19 -0.72 2.65 1.00
C ILE A 19 -1.05 3.21 -0.39
N ALA A 20 -0.02 3.37 -1.21
CA ALA A 20 -0.14 3.62 -2.64
C ALA A 20 0.44 2.40 -3.38
N ALA A 21 -0.40 1.61 -4.03
CA ALA A 21 0.02 0.35 -4.63
C ALA A 21 -0.23 0.32 -6.13
N GLY A 22 0.67 -0.31 -6.88
CA GLY A 22 0.53 -0.51 -8.31
C GLY A 22 1.47 -1.59 -8.82
N GLY A 23 1.24 -2.03 -10.07
CA GLY A 23 2.05 -3.07 -10.70
C GLY A 23 1.68 -3.29 -12.16
N GLY A 24 2.17 -4.39 -12.73
CA GLY A 24 1.98 -4.74 -14.12
C GLY A 24 0.55 -5.11 -14.47
N ARG A 25 0.11 -4.69 -15.66
CA ARG A 25 -1.22 -5.05 -16.19
C ARG A 25 -1.37 -6.54 -16.50
N ASP A 26 -0.26 -7.22 -16.67
CA ASP A 26 -0.22 -8.65 -17.01
C ASP A 26 0.21 -9.53 -15.81
N LEU A 27 0.25 -8.94 -14.60
CA LEU A 27 0.54 -9.70 -13.40
C LEU A 27 -0.62 -10.65 -13.09
N ALA A 28 -0.34 -11.95 -13.15
CA ALA A 28 -1.31 -13.01 -12.93
C ALA A 28 -1.26 -13.59 -11.50
N TRP A 29 -0.83 -12.80 -10.52
CA TRP A 29 -0.83 -13.25 -9.14
C TRP A 29 -2.24 -13.36 -8.58
N PRO A 30 -2.55 -14.45 -7.86
CA PRO A 30 -3.81 -14.54 -7.14
C PRO A 30 -3.88 -13.47 -6.05
N HIS A 31 -5.07 -12.93 -5.83
CA HIS A 31 -5.25 -11.85 -4.85
C HIS A 31 -4.86 -12.26 -3.42
N GLN A 32 -4.91 -13.55 -3.09
CA GLN A 32 -4.45 -14.08 -1.80
C GLN A 32 -2.95 -13.85 -1.59
N ARG A 33 -2.14 -14.03 -2.65
CA ARG A 33 -0.72 -13.73 -2.62
C ARG A 33 -0.48 -12.24 -2.44
N VAL A 34 -1.23 -11.42 -3.17
CA VAL A 34 -1.16 -9.96 -3.03
C VAL A 34 -1.56 -9.53 -1.63
N ALA A 35 -2.62 -10.12 -1.05
CA ALA A 35 -3.04 -9.86 0.33
C ALA A 35 -1.96 -10.21 1.35
N ALA A 36 -1.27 -11.34 1.17
CA ALA A 36 -0.16 -11.74 2.05
C ALA A 36 1.00 -10.73 2.00
N GLU A 37 1.37 -10.25 0.81
CA GLU A 37 2.40 -9.22 0.65
C GLU A 37 1.97 -7.87 1.28
N LEU A 38 0.74 -7.44 1.04
CA LEU A 38 0.17 -6.23 1.63
C LEU A 38 0.21 -6.30 3.17
N LEU A 39 -0.24 -7.42 3.73
CA LEU A 39 -0.26 -7.64 5.17
C LEU A 39 1.14 -7.67 5.77
N ALA A 40 2.08 -8.41 5.15
CA ALA A 40 3.46 -8.47 5.60
C ALA A 40 4.14 -7.10 5.60
N ARG A 41 3.91 -6.27 4.57
CA ARG A 41 4.52 -4.94 4.44
C ARG A 41 3.85 -3.89 5.32
N SER A 42 2.58 -4.08 5.70
CA SER A 42 1.91 -3.20 6.65
C SER A 42 2.54 -3.28 8.05
N GLY A 43 3.17 -4.41 8.39
CA GLY A 43 3.83 -4.60 9.67
C GLY A 43 2.87 -4.48 10.86
N GLY A 44 1.63 -4.89 10.70
CA GLY A 44 0.59 -4.80 11.74
C GLY A 44 0.06 -3.39 12.00
N ARG A 45 0.49 -2.39 11.21
CA ARG A 45 -0.03 -1.02 11.33
C ARG A 45 -1.45 -0.92 10.79
N SER A 46 -2.26 -0.05 11.39
CA SER A 46 -3.59 0.26 10.89
C SER A 46 -3.51 0.95 9.52
N VAL A 47 -4.20 0.43 8.52
CA VAL A 47 -4.24 1.01 7.17
C VAL A 47 -5.46 1.92 7.06
N GLN A 48 -5.22 3.22 6.94
CA GLN A 48 -6.27 4.24 6.82
C GLN A 48 -6.90 4.21 5.43
N ARG A 49 -6.08 4.05 4.39
CA ARG A 49 -6.54 3.93 3.01
C ARG A 49 -5.48 3.28 2.12
N LEU A 50 -5.94 2.58 1.09
CA LEU A 50 -5.13 2.06 0.02
C LEU A 50 -5.56 2.68 -1.32
N PHE A 51 -4.62 3.28 -2.03
CA PHE A 51 -4.83 3.84 -3.37
C PHE A 51 -4.22 2.91 -4.43
N HIS A 52 -4.92 2.70 -5.54
CA HIS A 52 -4.41 1.92 -6.68
C HIS A 52 -4.90 2.49 -8.01
N GLY A 53 -4.31 2.03 -9.11
CA GLY A 53 -4.56 2.62 -10.43
C GLY A 53 -5.83 2.17 -11.14
N GLY A 54 -6.54 1.19 -10.62
CA GLY A 54 -7.78 0.70 -11.23
C GLY A 54 -7.60 -0.04 -12.56
N ALA A 55 -6.37 -0.43 -12.93
CA ALA A 55 -6.09 -1.19 -14.14
C ALA A 55 -6.33 -2.71 -13.93
N ARG A 56 -6.26 -3.48 -15.03
CA ARG A 56 -6.23 -4.94 -14.95
C ARG A 56 -4.91 -5.43 -14.32
N GLY A 57 -4.81 -6.72 -14.04
CA GLY A 57 -3.60 -7.35 -13.49
C GLY A 57 -3.37 -6.99 -12.03
N ALA A 58 -2.22 -6.39 -11.72
CA ALA A 58 -1.84 -6.05 -10.34
C ALA A 58 -2.90 -5.23 -9.61
N ASP A 59 -3.40 -4.15 -10.22
CA ASP A 59 -4.36 -3.26 -9.56
C ASP A 59 -5.69 -3.97 -9.23
N ALA A 60 -6.16 -4.85 -10.13
CA ALA A 60 -7.33 -5.67 -9.88
C ALA A 60 -7.12 -6.67 -8.73
N ALA A 61 -5.94 -7.28 -8.65
CA ALA A 61 -5.58 -8.18 -7.55
C ALA A 61 -5.41 -7.41 -6.22
N ILE A 62 -4.84 -6.21 -6.26
CA ILE A 62 -4.72 -5.29 -5.11
C ILE A 62 -6.10 -4.90 -4.57
N ALA A 63 -7.03 -4.53 -5.45
CA ALA A 63 -8.39 -4.19 -5.05
C ALA A 63 -9.11 -5.34 -4.33
N ARG A 64 -9.01 -6.56 -4.87
CA ARG A 64 -9.58 -7.76 -4.24
C ARG A 64 -8.90 -8.10 -2.91
N ALA A 65 -7.58 -7.96 -2.85
CA ALA A 65 -6.81 -8.19 -1.64
C ALA A 65 -7.19 -7.19 -0.54
N ALA A 66 -7.30 -5.90 -0.86
CA ALA A 66 -7.74 -4.87 0.08
C ALA A 66 -9.15 -5.15 0.61
N HIS A 67 -10.08 -5.55 -0.26
CA HIS A 67 -11.43 -5.96 0.15
C HIS A 67 -11.39 -7.16 1.11
N GLN A 68 -10.59 -8.19 0.81
CA GLN A 68 -10.41 -9.36 1.69
C GLN A 68 -9.85 -8.98 3.06
N LEU A 69 -8.96 -8.00 3.12
CA LEU A 69 -8.34 -7.51 4.35
C LEU A 69 -9.23 -6.50 5.11
N GLY A 70 -10.38 -6.12 4.55
CA GLY A 70 -11.25 -5.09 5.13
C GLY A 70 -10.65 -3.69 5.10
N TRP A 71 -9.70 -3.42 4.19
CA TRP A 71 -9.05 -2.12 4.08
C TRP A 71 -9.81 -1.20 3.13
N PRO A 72 -10.02 0.08 3.50
CA PRO A 72 -10.61 1.06 2.58
C PRO A 72 -9.69 1.24 1.37
N ALA A 73 -10.21 1.00 0.16
CA ALA A 73 -9.47 1.12 -1.08
C ALA A 73 -10.14 2.10 -2.04
N LEU A 74 -9.32 2.87 -2.76
CA LEU A 74 -9.77 3.81 -3.77
C LEU A 74 -8.98 3.62 -5.07
N ALA A 75 -9.70 3.41 -6.17
CA ALA A 75 -9.15 3.33 -7.50
C ALA A 75 -9.02 4.72 -8.14
N LEU A 76 -7.88 5.00 -8.76
CA LEU A 76 -7.65 6.18 -9.58
C LEU A 76 -7.32 5.75 -11.01
N PRO A 77 -8.31 5.59 -11.88
CA PRO A 77 -8.07 5.22 -13.28
C PRO A 77 -7.41 6.36 -14.05
N ALA A 78 -6.48 6.01 -14.94
CA ALA A 78 -5.84 6.99 -15.81
C ALA A 78 -6.80 7.44 -16.94
N ALA A 79 -6.84 8.74 -17.20
CA ALA A 79 -7.70 9.34 -18.25
C ALA A 79 -7.03 9.24 -19.63
N TRP A 80 -6.97 8.03 -20.18
CA TRP A 80 -6.29 7.74 -21.46
C TRP A 80 -6.86 8.52 -22.63
N GLU A 81 -8.17 8.69 -22.70
CA GLU A 81 -8.84 9.45 -23.77
C GLU A 81 -8.40 10.93 -23.78
N ARG A 82 -8.19 11.48 -22.57
CA ARG A 82 -7.81 12.89 -22.41
C ARG A 82 -6.32 13.15 -22.58
N HIS A 83 -5.47 12.26 -22.07
CA HIS A 83 -4.04 12.51 -21.93
C HIS A 83 -3.14 11.55 -22.72
N GLY A 84 -3.71 10.59 -23.45
CA GLY A 84 -2.94 9.63 -24.22
C GLY A 84 -1.83 8.98 -23.40
N ARG A 85 -0.62 8.93 -23.93
CA ARG A 85 0.53 8.31 -23.25
C ARG A 85 0.93 8.97 -21.94
N ALA A 86 0.57 10.23 -21.73
CA ALA A 86 0.85 10.95 -20.49
C ALA A 86 -0.09 10.57 -19.34
N ALA A 87 -1.22 9.93 -19.62
CA ALA A 87 -2.24 9.59 -18.61
C ALA A 87 -1.69 8.75 -17.45
N GLY A 88 -0.81 7.78 -17.72
CA GLY A 88 -0.17 6.95 -16.71
C GLY A 88 0.71 7.74 -15.73
N PRO A 89 1.69 8.50 -16.21
CA PRO A 89 2.50 9.39 -15.37
C PRO A 89 1.69 10.44 -14.59
N ILE A 90 0.67 11.04 -15.20
CA ILE A 90 -0.21 12.00 -14.53
C ILE A 90 -0.93 11.31 -13.36
N ARG A 91 -1.58 10.17 -13.63
CA ARG A 91 -2.27 9.37 -12.61
C ARG A 91 -1.34 8.97 -11.47
N ASN A 92 -0.11 8.52 -11.77
CA ASN A 92 0.85 8.14 -10.74
C ASN A 92 1.17 9.31 -9.81
N ARG A 93 1.28 10.53 -10.36
CA ARG A 93 1.49 11.74 -9.56
C ARG A 93 0.28 12.05 -8.68
N GLU A 94 -0.91 12.03 -9.22
CA GLU A 94 -2.15 12.25 -8.48
C GLU A 94 -2.33 11.24 -7.34
N LEU A 95 -2.05 9.97 -7.62
CA LEU A 95 -2.12 8.88 -6.65
C LEU A 95 -1.19 9.14 -5.46
N LEU A 96 0.06 9.53 -5.71
CA LEU A 96 1.02 9.84 -4.66
C LEU A 96 0.64 11.11 -3.88
N GLN A 97 0.16 12.14 -4.58
CA GLN A 97 -0.29 13.37 -3.92
C GLN A 97 -1.48 13.12 -3.00
N LEU A 98 -2.46 12.32 -3.44
CA LEU A 98 -3.59 11.93 -2.61
C LEU A 98 -3.17 11.09 -1.41
N ALA A 99 -2.25 10.14 -1.59
CA ALA A 99 -1.72 9.34 -0.49
C ALA A 99 -1.02 10.20 0.57
N ILE A 100 -0.23 11.19 0.15
CA ILE A 100 0.45 12.12 1.05
C ILE A 100 -0.58 13.00 1.78
N ALA A 101 -1.56 13.56 1.07
CA ALA A 101 -2.61 14.40 1.64
C ALA A 101 -3.45 13.61 2.68
N GLU A 102 -3.81 12.37 2.37
CA GLU A 102 -4.53 11.49 3.30
C GLU A 102 -3.70 11.20 4.55
N ALA A 103 -2.40 10.91 4.40
CA ALA A 103 -1.51 10.67 5.53
C ALA A 103 -1.36 11.94 6.41
N MET A 104 -1.28 13.11 5.80
CA MET A 104 -1.25 14.39 6.55
C MET A 104 -2.54 14.60 7.34
N ALA A 105 -3.69 14.30 6.76
CA ALA A 105 -4.99 14.44 7.41
C ALA A 105 -5.14 13.52 8.64
N HIS A 106 -4.48 12.37 8.63
CA HIS A 106 -4.48 11.41 9.73
C HIS A 106 -3.30 11.56 10.71
N THR A 107 -2.38 12.49 10.45
CA THR A 107 -1.25 12.77 11.35
C THR A 107 -1.67 13.78 12.40
N SER A 108 -1.36 13.52 13.67
CA SER A 108 -1.60 14.40 14.80
C SER A 108 -0.37 14.45 15.72
N ALA A 109 -0.40 15.26 16.75
CA ALA A 109 0.67 15.32 17.76
C ALA A 109 0.88 13.97 18.49
N LEU A 110 -0.15 13.12 18.53
CA LEU A 110 -0.14 11.84 19.26
C LEU A 110 -0.01 10.61 18.36
N ALA A 111 -0.21 10.76 17.04
CA ALA A 111 -0.17 9.65 16.09
C ALA A 111 0.46 10.09 14.77
N SER A 112 1.49 9.38 14.34
CA SER A 112 2.11 9.60 13.03
C SER A 112 1.51 8.65 11.99
N THR A 113 1.18 9.20 10.82
CA THR A 113 0.78 8.42 9.66
C THR A 113 1.87 8.51 8.59
N SER A 114 2.28 7.38 8.05
CA SER A 114 3.27 7.31 6.99
C SER A 114 2.66 6.81 5.69
N VAL A 115 3.31 7.11 4.57
CA VAL A 115 2.95 6.57 3.25
C VAL A 115 3.87 5.41 2.91
N LEU A 116 3.28 4.30 2.47
CA LEU A 116 4.01 3.17 1.91
C LEU A 116 3.63 2.98 0.45
N VAL A 117 4.60 3.14 -0.43
CA VAL A 117 4.44 2.85 -1.85
C VAL A 117 4.86 1.41 -2.12
N LEU A 118 3.93 0.59 -2.59
CA LEU A 118 4.17 -0.81 -2.93
C LEU A 118 4.10 -1.01 -4.44
N ALA A 119 5.23 -1.35 -5.03
CA ALA A 119 5.34 -1.67 -6.44
C ALA A 119 5.42 -3.19 -6.64
N PHE A 120 4.36 -3.78 -7.12
CA PHE A 120 4.33 -5.18 -7.55
C PHE A 120 5.03 -5.34 -8.90
N PRO A 121 5.46 -6.55 -9.27
CA PRO A 121 6.16 -6.77 -10.53
C PRO A 121 5.40 -6.16 -11.72
N GLY A 122 6.11 -5.40 -12.55
CA GLY A 122 5.50 -4.70 -13.66
C GLY A 122 6.51 -4.06 -14.61
N GLY A 123 6.00 -3.39 -15.62
CA GLY A 123 6.79 -2.74 -16.67
C GLY A 123 7.06 -1.24 -16.43
N PRO A 124 7.21 -0.47 -17.52
CA PRO A 124 7.60 0.95 -17.45
C PRO A 124 6.68 1.83 -16.60
N GLY A 125 5.38 1.54 -16.57
CA GLY A 125 4.42 2.28 -15.74
C GLY A 125 4.68 2.13 -14.25
N THR A 126 5.04 0.92 -13.81
CA THR A 126 5.43 0.63 -12.43
C THR A 126 6.77 1.27 -12.07
N ALA A 127 7.75 1.18 -12.98
CA ALA A 127 9.04 1.86 -12.81
C ALA A 127 8.88 3.38 -12.67
N SER A 128 7.99 3.98 -13.46
CA SER A 128 7.63 5.41 -13.37
C SER A 128 7.06 5.77 -11.99
N LEU A 129 6.16 4.93 -11.43
CA LEU A 129 5.62 5.13 -10.09
C LEU A 129 6.72 5.11 -9.03
N VAL A 130 7.60 4.12 -9.06
CA VAL A 130 8.73 3.97 -8.14
C VAL A 130 9.68 5.16 -8.20
N GLN A 131 10.09 5.57 -9.40
CA GLN A 131 10.99 6.71 -9.58
C GLN A 131 10.36 8.01 -9.07
N LEU A 132 9.08 8.24 -9.37
CA LEU A 132 8.38 9.42 -8.90
C LEU A 132 8.26 9.42 -7.37
N ALA A 133 7.88 8.30 -6.77
CA ALA A 133 7.76 8.16 -5.34
C ALA A 133 9.10 8.41 -4.62
N ARG A 134 10.21 7.88 -5.14
CA ARG A 134 11.56 8.12 -4.59
C ARG A 134 11.94 9.61 -4.66
N ARG A 135 11.61 10.29 -5.77
CA ARG A 135 11.85 11.74 -5.87
C ARG A 135 10.98 12.55 -4.91
N MET A 136 9.76 12.11 -4.65
CA MET A 136 8.86 12.80 -3.73
C MET A 136 9.22 12.54 -2.27
N ALA A 137 9.78 11.40 -1.94
CA ALA A 137 10.10 10.99 -0.56
C ALA A 137 11.00 12.00 0.17
N SER A 138 11.98 12.59 -0.51
CA SER A 138 12.91 13.58 0.08
C SER A 138 12.25 14.93 0.42
N ARG A 139 11.04 15.20 -0.09
CA ARG A 139 10.32 16.47 0.07
C ARG A 139 8.94 16.27 0.68
N ALA A 140 8.54 15.04 0.94
CA ALA A 140 7.23 14.75 1.49
C ALA A 140 7.13 15.25 2.94
N PRO A 141 6.01 15.87 3.33
CA PRO A 141 5.79 16.36 4.70
C PRO A 141 5.52 15.23 5.70
N VAL A 142 5.35 14.01 5.23
CA VAL A 142 5.16 12.79 6.02
C VAL A 142 6.19 11.73 5.61
N PRO A 143 6.55 10.78 6.48
CA PRO A 143 7.45 9.69 6.10
C PRO A 143 6.88 8.92 4.92
N LEU A 144 7.67 8.75 3.85
CA LEU A 144 7.29 8.02 2.66
C LEU A 144 8.38 6.97 2.35
N ALA A 145 7.97 5.71 2.37
CA ALA A 145 8.82 4.58 2.02
C ALA A 145 8.36 3.95 0.70
N VAL A 146 9.33 3.46 -0.09
CA VAL A 146 9.07 2.77 -1.36
C VAL A 146 9.62 1.35 -1.27
N VAL A 147 8.76 0.37 -1.52
CA VAL A 147 9.12 -1.05 -1.52
C VAL A 147 8.72 -1.68 -2.84
N GLU A 148 9.67 -2.29 -3.51
CA GLU A 148 9.44 -3.12 -4.69
C GLU A 148 9.27 -4.57 -4.23
N VAL A 149 8.13 -5.17 -4.59
CA VAL A 149 7.84 -6.57 -4.27
C VAL A 149 8.52 -7.46 -5.28
N SER A 150 9.42 -8.33 -4.80
CA SER A 150 10.15 -9.25 -5.67
C SER A 150 9.24 -10.39 -6.16
N PRO A 151 9.34 -10.80 -7.44
CA PRO A 151 8.64 -11.98 -7.96
C PRO A 151 8.97 -13.27 -7.21
N SER A 152 10.20 -13.36 -6.72
CA SER A 152 10.76 -14.50 -6.00
C SER A 152 10.63 -14.40 -4.47
N ALA A 153 10.00 -13.38 -3.93
CA ALA A 153 9.68 -13.32 -2.51
C ALA A 153 8.76 -14.52 -2.18
N GLY A 154 9.43 -15.66 -2.09
CA GLY A 154 8.82 -16.97 -1.97
C GLY A 154 8.41 -17.23 -0.53
N LEU A 155 7.76 -18.24 -0.28
CA LEU A 155 7.05 -18.84 0.83
C LEU A 155 5.58 -18.46 0.90
N TRP A 156 4.97 -18.52 -0.29
CA TRP A 156 3.55 -18.71 -0.36
C TRP A 156 3.26 -20.23 -0.33
N ALA A 157 3.53 -20.86 0.80
CA ALA A 157 2.95 -22.15 1.10
C ALA A 157 1.56 -21.88 1.67
N VAL A 158 0.53 -22.16 0.89
CA VAL A 158 -0.81 -22.39 1.43
C VAL A 158 -0.65 -23.49 2.46
N PRO A 159 -1.00 -23.29 3.74
CA PRO A 159 -1.14 -24.43 4.62
C PRO A 159 -2.26 -25.28 3.99
N ALA A 160 -1.92 -26.49 3.59
CA ALA A 160 -2.90 -27.47 3.15
C ALA A 160 -3.95 -27.54 4.27
N ALA A 161 -5.20 -27.24 3.91
CA ALA A 161 -6.32 -27.48 4.80
C ALA A 161 -6.23 -28.96 5.20
N SER A 162 -5.89 -29.21 6.46
CA SER A 162 -6.00 -30.55 7.04
C SER A 162 -7.46 -30.93 6.96
N ALA A 163 -7.78 -31.78 6.00
CA ALA A 163 -9.01 -32.51 6.01
C ALA A 163 -9.00 -33.41 7.24
N CYS A 164 -9.66 -32.98 8.30
CA CYS A 164 -10.07 -33.88 9.36
C CYS A 164 -11.22 -34.71 8.83
N PHE A 165 -10.96 -36.00 8.67
CA PHE A 165 -11.98 -37.03 8.62
C PHE A 165 -12.59 -37.21 10.01
#